data_ad9e986844ea0b90f19a7a2aa3bf0a23
#
_entry.id   ad9e986844ea0b90f19a7a2aa3bf0a23
#
_cell.length_a   1.000
_cell.length_b   1.000
_cell.length_c   1.000
_cell.angle_alpha   90.00
_cell.angle_beta   90.00
_cell.angle_gamma   90.00
#
_symmetry.space_group_name_H-M   'P 1'
#
loop_
_entity.id
_entity.type
_entity.pdbx_description
1 polymer ?
#
loop_
_entity_poly.entity_id
_entity_poly.type
_entity_poly.pdbx_seq_one_letter_code
_entity_poly.pdbx_strand_id
1 'polypeptide(L)'
;MLPAVSRARFVVCEDGSEYIDRFRRFLGEAFEFVAANDLAAAEAAATTAHGLLFDLDFRRTPSDRLVDERGATVVAPDEGTRRRLVESQGILILRALRARGVGLPAMLFADLDDATQAGFLERTLAPLVVAPSRMGLREIGAWLEGLARGTLT
;
A
#
# COMPACT_ATOMS: atom_id res chain seq x y z
N MET A 1 18.59 32.34 1.18
CA MET A 1 18.58 30.86 1.15
C MET A 1 17.21 30.37 0.68
N LEU A 2 17.17 29.59 -0.38
CA LEU A 2 15.91 29.00 -0.83
C LEU A 2 15.47 27.88 0.13
N PRO A 3 14.19 27.79 0.48
CA PRO A 3 13.72 26.69 1.28
C PRO A 3 13.97 25.35 0.56
N ALA A 4 14.31 24.32 1.32
CA ALA A 4 14.47 23.00 0.76
C ALA A 4 13.13 22.55 0.13
N VAL A 5 13.19 22.07 -1.11
CA VAL A 5 12.00 21.52 -1.76
C VAL A 5 11.62 20.23 -1.03
N SER A 6 10.40 20.20 -0.47
CA SER A 6 9.89 19.02 0.20
C SER A 6 9.67 17.92 -0.84
N ARG A 7 10.24 16.73 -0.61
CA ARG A 7 10.02 15.56 -1.46
C ARG A 7 8.59 15.04 -1.28
N ALA A 8 7.99 14.55 -2.36
CA ALA A 8 6.71 13.87 -2.26
C ALA A 8 6.87 12.63 -1.39
N ARG A 9 5.86 12.36 -0.55
CA ARG A 9 5.88 11.30 0.46
C ARG A 9 4.92 10.19 0.08
N PHE A 10 5.39 8.96 0.19
CA PHE A 10 4.59 7.77 -0.09
C PHE A 10 4.65 6.79 1.07
N VAL A 11 3.50 6.21 1.41
CA VAL A 11 3.42 5.16 2.44
C VAL A 11 3.69 3.82 1.78
N VAL A 12 4.56 3.02 2.40
CA VAL A 12 4.81 1.64 1.97
C VAL A 12 4.24 0.72 3.03
N CYS A 13 3.16 0.02 2.67
CA CYS A 13 2.43 -0.86 3.56
C CYS A 13 2.82 -2.31 3.29
N GLU A 14 3.56 -2.91 4.20
CA GLU A 14 4.05 -4.29 4.11
C GLU A 14 4.34 -4.82 5.52
N ASP A 15 4.48 -6.13 5.65
CA ASP A 15 4.75 -6.76 6.94
C ASP A 15 6.24 -6.79 7.32
N GLY A 16 7.11 -6.38 6.42
CA GLY A 16 8.55 -6.31 6.61
C GLY A 16 9.11 -4.99 6.11
N SER A 17 10.30 -5.04 5.51
CA SER A 17 10.98 -3.85 5.02
C SER A 17 11.58 -4.01 3.62
N GLU A 18 11.31 -5.11 2.94
CA GLU A 18 11.93 -5.43 1.65
C GLU A 18 11.62 -4.38 0.59
N TYR A 19 10.36 -3.97 0.46
CA TYR A 19 9.96 -2.93 -0.50
C TYR A 19 10.52 -1.58 -0.11
N ILE A 20 10.32 -1.16 1.14
CA ILE A 20 10.74 0.19 1.55
C ILE A 20 12.25 0.37 1.50
N ASP A 21 13.03 -0.66 1.89
CA ASP A 21 14.49 -0.61 1.81
C ASP A 21 14.95 -0.45 0.37
N ARG A 22 14.33 -1.19 -0.56
CA ARG A 22 14.61 -1.10 -1.99
C ARG A 22 14.25 0.28 -2.54
N PHE A 23 13.08 0.79 -2.20
CA PHE A 23 12.65 2.11 -2.67
C PHE A 23 13.52 3.22 -2.13
N ARG A 24 13.87 3.18 -0.86
CA ARG A 24 14.76 4.17 -0.26
C ARG A 24 16.14 4.15 -0.90
N ARG A 25 16.64 2.96 -1.20
CA ARG A 25 17.97 2.81 -1.82
C ARG A 25 18.03 3.40 -3.23
N PHE A 26 17.02 3.16 -4.06
CA PHE A 26 17.04 3.50 -5.48
C PHE A 26 16.22 4.73 -5.84
N LEU A 27 15.25 5.11 -5.03
CA LEU A 27 14.33 6.22 -5.31
C LEU A 27 14.32 7.26 -4.17
N GLY A 28 15.12 7.07 -3.13
CA GLY A 28 15.08 7.90 -1.92
C GLY A 28 15.62 9.32 -2.09
N GLU A 29 16.34 9.61 -3.17
CA GLU A 29 16.75 10.99 -3.45
C GLU A 29 15.59 11.83 -3.95
N ALA A 30 14.68 11.23 -4.73
CA ALA A 30 13.55 11.93 -5.34
C ALA A 30 12.30 11.93 -4.45
N PHE A 31 12.10 10.87 -3.66
CA PHE A 31 10.88 10.66 -2.89
C PHE A 31 11.18 10.25 -1.45
N GLU A 32 10.28 10.59 -0.54
CA GLU A 32 10.31 10.13 0.85
C GLU A 32 9.37 8.95 1.01
N PHE A 33 9.81 7.90 1.71
CA PHE A 33 8.99 6.71 1.96
C PHE A 33 8.81 6.50 3.46
N VAL A 34 7.58 6.22 3.86
CA VAL A 34 7.20 5.99 5.26
C VAL A 34 6.65 4.57 5.39
N ALA A 35 7.20 3.81 6.33
CA ALA A 35 6.77 2.43 6.57
C ALA A 35 5.45 2.39 7.36
N ALA A 36 4.58 1.45 6.98
CA ALA A 36 3.37 1.14 7.75
C ALA A 36 3.15 -0.38 7.71
N ASN A 37 3.13 -1.02 8.87
CA ASN A 37 3.03 -2.47 8.96
C ASN A 37 1.62 -2.95 9.32
N ASP A 38 0.69 -2.04 9.54
CA ASP A 38 -0.71 -2.35 9.85
C ASP A 38 -1.63 -1.19 9.46
N LEU A 39 -2.93 -1.40 9.64
CA LEU A 39 -3.94 -0.39 9.30
C LEU A 39 -3.75 0.91 10.09
N ALA A 40 -3.50 0.83 11.38
CA ALA A 40 -3.37 2.02 12.21
C ALA A 40 -2.19 2.90 11.76
N ALA A 41 -1.05 2.28 11.48
CA ALA A 41 0.13 2.99 10.98
C ALA A 41 -0.12 3.57 9.58
N ALA A 42 -0.79 2.82 8.70
CA ALA A 42 -1.12 3.29 7.37
C ALA A 42 -2.07 4.49 7.40
N GLU A 43 -3.09 4.44 8.24
CA GLU A 43 -4.04 5.54 8.40
C GLU A 43 -3.34 6.81 8.89
N ALA A 44 -2.49 6.69 9.90
CA ALA A 44 -1.75 7.82 10.43
C ALA A 44 -0.80 8.42 9.39
N ALA A 45 -0.06 7.58 8.68
CA ALA A 45 0.89 8.03 7.65
C ALA A 45 0.20 8.65 6.43
N ALA A 46 -0.99 8.20 6.10
CA ALA A 46 -1.74 8.67 4.93
C ALA A 46 -2.11 10.16 5.03
N THR A 47 -2.18 10.73 6.22
CA THR A 47 -2.59 12.12 6.41
C THR A 47 -1.65 13.14 5.75
N THR A 48 -0.39 12.78 5.54
CA THR A 48 0.62 13.63 4.93
C THR A 48 1.21 13.05 3.65
N ALA A 49 0.64 11.98 3.13
CA ALA A 49 1.18 11.26 1.97
C ALA A 49 0.53 11.71 0.67
N HIS A 50 1.24 11.47 -0.43
CA HIS A 50 0.80 11.72 -1.80
C HIS A 50 0.25 10.46 -2.46
N GLY A 51 0.58 9.30 -1.93
CA GLY A 51 0.13 8.01 -2.46
C GLY A 51 0.52 6.86 -1.56
N LEU A 52 0.00 5.69 -1.89
CA LEU A 52 0.13 4.48 -1.07
C LEU A 52 0.67 3.34 -1.93
N LEU A 53 1.60 2.57 -1.37
CA LEU A 53 2.15 1.37 -2.00
C LEU A 53 1.90 0.19 -1.06
N PHE A 54 1.33 -0.89 -1.59
CA PHE A 54 0.93 -2.05 -0.79
C PHE A 54 1.56 -3.33 -1.29
N ASP A 55 2.07 -4.14 -0.36
CA ASP A 55 2.23 -5.58 -0.57
C ASP A 55 0.89 -6.27 -0.30
N LEU A 56 0.66 -7.43 -0.89
CA LEU A 56 -0.58 -8.19 -0.71
C LEU A 56 -0.56 -9.03 0.57
N ASP A 57 0.52 -9.76 0.80
CA ASP A 57 0.64 -10.82 1.79
C ASP A 57 1.38 -10.34 3.04
N PHE A 58 0.76 -10.53 4.21
CA PHE A 58 1.29 -10.07 5.49
C PHE A 58 1.51 -11.24 6.46
N ARG A 59 2.27 -12.25 6.04
CA ARG A 59 2.48 -13.49 6.83
C ARG A 59 3.16 -13.27 8.17
N ARG A 60 3.98 -12.22 8.28
CA ARG A 60 4.74 -11.91 9.50
C ARG A 60 3.97 -11.03 10.50
N THR A 61 2.77 -10.59 10.14
CA THR A 61 1.97 -9.72 11.01
C THR A 61 1.32 -10.56 12.12
N PRO A 62 1.45 -10.16 13.40
CA PRO A 62 0.76 -10.83 14.49
C PRO A 62 -0.76 -10.80 14.32
N SER A 63 -1.44 -11.83 14.77
CA SER A 63 -2.89 -11.98 14.57
C SER A 63 -3.71 -10.84 15.15
N ASP A 64 -3.26 -10.24 16.25
CA ASP A 64 -3.94 -9.13 16.90
C ASP A 64 -3.83 -7.80 16.15
N ARG A 65 -3.03 -7.77 15.07
CA ARG A 65 -2.86 -6.59 14.21
C ARG A 65 -3.44 -6.80 12.81
N LEU A 66 -3.90 -8.01 12.49
CA LEU A 66 -4.59 -8.29 11.24
C LEU A 66 -6.01 -7.74 11.30
N VAL A 67 -6.48 -7.20 10.19
CA VAL A 67 -7.85 -6.68 10.09
C VAL A 67 -8.67 -7.51 9.10
N ASP A 68 -9.98 -7.52 9.31
CA ASP A 68 -10.94 -8.17 8.44
C ASP A 68 -11.52 -7.19 7.40
N GLU A 69 -12.59 -7.59 6.74
CA GLU A 69 -13.26 -6.79 5.69
C GLU A 69 -13.83 -5.47 6.22
N ARG A 70 -14.05 -5.37 7.52
CA ARG A 70 -14.58 -4.18 8.19
C ARG A 70 -13.47 -3.27 8.73
N GLY A 71 -12.21 -3.70 8.59
CA GLY A 71 -11.08 -2.99 9.20
C GLY A 71 -10.96 -3.21 10.70
N ALA A 72 -11.61 -4.24 11.22
CA ALA A 72 -11.57 -4.61 12.64
C ALA A 72 -10.61 -5.78 12.87
N THR A 73 -9.92 -5.77 14.01
CA THR A 73 -9.08 -6.89 14.40
C THR A 73 -9.95 -8.08 14.80
N VAL A 74 -9.47 -9.29 14.49
CA VAL A 74 -10.17 -10.54 14.78
C VAL A 74 -9.57 -11.16 16.03
N VAL A 75 -10.44 -11.45 17.02
CA VAL A 75 -9.99 -12.06 18.27
C VAL A 75 -9.75 -13.56 18.05
N ALA A 76 -8.53 -14.01 18.35
CA ALA A 76 -8.12 -15.41 18.30
C ALA A 76 -8.61 -16.14 17.04
N PRO A 77 -8.26 -15.68 15.83
CA PRO A 77 -8.72 -16.33 14.60
C PRO A 77 -8.20 -17.77 14.53
N ASP A 78 -9.02 -18.70 13.99
CA ASP A 78 -8.54 -20.03 13.65
C ASP A 78 -7.52 -19.94 12.51
N GLU A 79 -6.84 -21.06 12.21
CA GLU A 79 -5.78 -21.07 11.22
C GLU A 79 -6.27 -20.76 9.81
N GLY A 80 -7.44 -21.22 9.43
CA GLY A 80 -8.03 -20.93 8.12
C GLY A 80 -8.37 -19.45 7.98
N THR A 81 -8.97 -18.86 9.00
CA THR A 81 -9.26 -17.42 9.02
C THR A 81 -7.98 -16.62 8.99
N ARG A 82 -6.99 -16.97 9.82
CA ARG A 82 -5.70 -16.29 9.83
C ARG A 82 -5.04 -16.32 8.46
N ARG A 83 -5.02 -17.48 7.81
CA ARG A 83 -4.42 -17.62 6.48
C ARG A 83 -5.10 -16.70 5.46
N ARG A 84 -6.42 -16.68 5.45
CA ARG A 84 -7.19 -15.78 4.56
C ARG A 84 -6.85 -14.32 4.81
N LEU A 85 -6.76 -13.92 6.07
CA LEU A 85 -6.43 -12.53 6.43
C LEU A 85 -5.01 -12.14 6.01
N VAL A 86 -4.02 -13.01 6.23
CA VAL A 86 -2.63 -12.70 5.85
C VAL A 86 -2.45 -12.66 4.34
N GLU A 87 -3.10 -13.55 3.61
CA GLU A 87 -2.97 -13.62 2.14
C GLU A 87 -3.65 -12.44 1.42
N SER A 88 -4.55 -11.74 2.08
CA SER A 88 -5.32 -10.63 1.50
C SER A 88 -5.11 -9.32 2.27
N GLN A 89 -4.19 -9.27 3.20
CA GLN A 89 -4.14 -8.16 4.16
C GLN A 89 -3.94 -6.80 3.49
N GLY A 90 -3.11 -6.71 2.45
CA GLY A 90 -2.93 -5.46 1.72
C GLY A 90 -4.25 -4.93 1.15
N ILE A 91 -5.07 -5.79 0.59
CA ILE A 91 -6.40 -5.43 0.09
C ILE A 91 -7.32 -5.00 1.23
N LEU A 92 -7.31 -5.74 2.35
CA LEU A 92 -8.17 -5.45 3.49
C LEU A 92 -7.83 -4.11 4.14
N ILE A 93 -6.55 -3.79 4.25
CA ILE A 93 -6.10 -2.49 4.76
C ILE A 93 -6.55 -1.37 3.81
N LEU A 94 -6.32 -1.53 2.51
CA LEU A 94 -6.74 -0.52 1.53
C LEU A 94 -8.26 -0.30 1.56
N ARG A 95 -9.02 -1.38 1.64
CA ARG A 95 -10.49 -1.30 1.74
C ARG A 95 -10.91 -0.52 2.99
N ALA A 96 -10.28 -0.77 4.13
CA ALA A 96 -10.57 -0.04 5.36
C ALA A 96 -10.22 1.44 5.23
N LEU A 97 -9.08 1.76 4.61
CA LEU A 97 -8.68 3.16 4.36
C LEU A 97 -9.70 3.86 3.48
N ARG A 98 -10.17 3.21 2.41
CA ARG A 98 -11.20 3.79 1.52
C ARG A 98 -12.50 4.06 2.29
N ALA A 99 -12.92 3.11 3.11
CA ALA A 99 -14.12 3.27 3.94
C ALA A 99 -14.00 4.43 4.94
N ARG A 100 -12.78 4.76 5.35
CA ARG A 100 -12.49 5.87 6.27
C ARG A 100 -12.22 7.19 5.56
N GLY A 101 -12.43 7.25 4.26
CA GLY A 101 -12.31 8.47 3.48
C GLY A 101 -10.91 8.78 2.94
N VAL A 102 -9.96 7.84 3.04
CA VAL A 102 -8.64 8.01 2.46
C VAL A 102 -8.71 7.71 0.97
N GLY A 103 -8.66 8.76 0.15
CA GLY A 103 -8.80 8.67 -1.31
C GLY A 103 -7.50 8.77 -2.10
N LEU A 104 -6.35 8.61 -1.46
CA LEU A 104 -5.05 8.73 -2.12
C LEU A 104 -4.86 7.64 -3.18
N PRO A 105 -4.21 7.98 -4.31
CA PRO A 105 -3.83 6.97 -5.29
C PRO A 105 -2.98 5.87 -4.66
N ALA A 106 -3.27 4.63 -5.04
CA ALA A 106 -2.59 3.46 -4.48
C ALA A 106 -2.10 2.54 -5.59
N MET A 107 -1.01 1.83 -5.32
CA MET A 107 -0.50 0.75 -6.13
C MET A 107 -0.40 -0.50 -5.25
N LEU A 108 -0.99 -1.59 -5.71
CA LEU A 108 -0.93 -2.89 -5.03
C LEU A 108 -0.06 -3.83 -5.85
N PHE A 109 0.99 -4.35 -5.23
CA PHE A 109 1.85 -5.36 -5.86
C PHE A 109 1.25 -6.74 -5.60
N ALA A 110 0.70 -7.34 -6.65
CA ALA A 110 0.05 -8.63 -6.55
C ALA A 110 0.09 -9.35 -7.90
N ASP A 111 0.49 -10.63 -7.87
CA ASP A 111 0.47 -11.49 -9.04
C ASP A 111 -0.86 -12.26 -9.05
N LEU A 112 -1.90 -11.60 -9.56
CA LEU A 112 -3.24 -12.17 -9.63
C LEU A 112 -3.36 -13.00 -10.91
N ASP A 113 -3.86 -14.23 -10.77
CA ASP A 113 -4.03 -15.15 -11.90
C ASP A 113 -5.14 -14.72 -12.86
N ASP A 114 -6.06 -13.89 -12.37
CA ASP A 114 -7.25 -13.48 -13.12
C ASP A 114 -7.25 -11.95 -13.33
N ALA A 115 -7.13 -11.54 -14.58
CA ALA A 115 -7.22 -10.11 -14.96
C ALA A 115 -8.55 -9.48 -14.57
N THR A 116 -9.63 -10.26 -14.51
CA THR A 116 -10.95 -9.80 -14.07
C THR A 116 -10.91 -9.38 -12.61
N GLN A 117 -10.19 -10.13 -11.76
CA GLN A 117 -10.03 -9.82 -10.35
C GLN A 117 -9.27 -8.50 -10.18
N ALA A 118 -8.18 -8.31 -10.92
CA ALA A 118 -7.42 -7.05 -10.88
C ALA A 118 -8.30 -5.87 -11.27
N GLY A 119 -9.04 -5.99 -12.36
CA GLY A 119 -9.96 -4.93 -12.82
C GLY A 119 -11.08 -4.64 -11.81
N PHE A 120 -11.60 -5.67 -11.18
CA PHE A 120 -12.60 -5.48 -10.11
C PHE A 120 -12.04 -4.68 -8.94
N LEU A 121 -10.83 -5.01 -8.48
CA LEU A 121 -10.17 -4.27 -7.39
C LEU A 121 -9.90 -2.83 -7.81
N GLU A 122 -9.40 -2.61 -9.01
CA GLU A 122 -9.10 -1.27 -9.51
C GLU A 122 -10.35 -0.38 -9.60
N ARG A 123 -11.50 -0.96 -9.88
CA ARG A 123 -12.77 -0.22 -9.89
C ARG A 123 -13.33 0.02 -8.50
N THR A 124 -13.30 -1.01 -7.63
CA THR A 124 -13.94 -0.93 -6.31
C THR A 124 -13.11 -0.17 -5.28
N LEU A 125 -11.79 -0.12 -5.46
CA LEU A 125 -10.87 0.54 -4.55
C LEU A 125 -10.13 1.70 -5.21
N ALA A 126 -10.70 2.26 -6.27
CA ALA A 126 -10.12 3.37 -7.02
C ALA A 126 -9.83 4.59 -6.12
N PRO A 127 -8.79 5.39 -6.44
CA PRO A 127 -7.84 5.16 -7.52
C PRO A 127 -6.77 4.13 -7.14
N LEU A 128 -6.69 3.06 -7.90
CA LEU A 128 -5.81 1.93 -7.63
C LEU A 128 -5.23 1.39 -8.94
N VAL A 129 -3.94 1.07 -8.91
CA VAL A 129 -3.26 0.28 -9.95
C VAL A 129 -2.82 -1.04 -9.31
N VAL A 130 -3.24 -2.16 -9.88
CA VAL A 130 -2.72 -3.47 -9.51
C VAL A 130 -1.53 -3.77 -10.42
N ALA A 131 -0.37 -3.94 -9.82
CA ALA A 131 0.89 -4.12 -10.55
C ALA A 131 1.49 -5.49 -10.22
N PRO A 132 2.20 -6.13 -11.16
CA PRO A 132 2.91 -7.37 -10.85
C PRO A 132 3.97 -7.13 -9.77
N SER A 133 4.19 -8.11 -8.91
CA SER A 133 5.15 -7.99 -7.80
C SER A 133 6.57 -7.68 -8.26
N ARG A 134 6.89 -8.03 -9.51
CA ARG A 134 8.20 -7.81 -10.14
C ARG A 134 8.28 -6.54 -11.00
N MET A 135 7.32 -5.62 -10.86
CA MET A 135 7.37 -4.36 -11.61
C MET A 135 8.70 -3.65 -11.38
N GLY A 136 9.30 -3.13 -12.45
CA GLY A 136 10.61 -2.48 -12.39
C GLY A 136 10.58 -1.14 -11.69
N LEU A 137 11.72 -0.77 -11.09
CA LEU A 137 11.84 0.52 -10.39
C LEU A 137 11.63 1.72 -11.30
N ARG A 138 11.97 1.61 -12.59
CA ARG A 138 11.72 2.69 -13.55
C ARG A 138 10.22 2.98 -13.69
N GLU A 139 9.42 1.92 -13.83
CA GLU A 139 7.96 2.07 -13.94
C GLU A 139 7.34 2.58 -12.65
N ILE A 140 7.78 2.06 -11.51
CA ILE A 140 7.32 2.53 -10.21
C ILE A 140 7.68 4.01 -10.03
N GLY A 141 8.92 4.37 -10.33
CA GLY A 141 9.39 5.75 -10.22
C GLY A 141 8.61 6.72 -11.11
N ALA A 142 8.26 6.30 -12.33
CA ALA A 142 7.46 7.12 -13.24
C ALA A 142 6.05 7.38 -12.67
N TRP A 143 5.43 6.36 -12.08
CA TRP A 143 4.12 6.50 -11.44
C TRP A 143 4.19 7.46 -10.24
N LEU A 144 5.18 7.30 -9.38
CA LEU A 144 5.39 8.20 -8.23
C LEU A 144 5.62 9.64 -8.68
N GLU A 145 6.41 9.83 -9.72
CA GLU A 145 6.68 11.16 -10.26
C GLU A 145 5.42 11.81 -10.82
N GLY A 146 4.58 11.04 -11.51
CA GLY A 146 3.30 11.52 -12.00
C GLY A 146 2.39 12.01 -10.88
N LEU A 147 2.34 11.28 -9.75
CA LEU A 147 1.58 11.70 -8.56
C LEU A 147 2.18 12.95 -7.94
N ALA A 148 3.50 13.04 -7.83
CA ALA A 148 4.18 14.20 -7.26
C ALA A 148 3.92 15.47 -8.05
N ARG A 149 3.75 15.36 -9.37
CA ARG A 149 3.43 16.47 -10.27
C ARG A 149 1.93 16.76 -10.37
N GLY A 150 1.06 15.92 -9.78
CA GLY A 150 -0.38 16.04 -9.93
C GLY A 150 -0.90 15.70 -11.31
N THR A 151 -0.15 14.94 -12.12
CA THR A 151 -0.53 14.57 -13.48
C THR A 151 -1.29 13.25 -13.56
N LEU A 152 -1.30 12.48 -12.48
CA LEU A 152 -2.04 11.23 -12.35
C LEU A 152 -3.11 11.38 -11.28
N THR A 153 -4.30 10.86 -11.56
CA THR A 153 -5.44 10.87 -10.63
C THR A 153 -5.89 9.44 -10.33
#